data_adb4ca550c0fd44795e47ec09ec21b68
#
_entry.id   adb4ca550c0fd44795e47ec09ec21b68
#
_cell.length_a   1.000
_cell.length_b   1.000
_cell.length_c   1.000
_cell.angle_alpha   90.00
_cell.angle_beta   90.00
_cell.angle_gamma   90.00
#
_symmetry.space_group_name_H-M   'P 1'
#
loop_
_entity.id
_entity.type
_entity.pdbx_description
1 polymer ?
#
loop_
_entity_poly.entity_id
_entity_poly.type
_entity_poly.pdbx_seq_one_letter_code
_entity_poly.pdbx_strand_id
1 'polypeptide(L)'
;VERVNLSACNRKNIENLALAGAFDSFTGIKREDFFVKNAKDETFTEVLVRYGNKYQMDKAAAANSLFGGENQVDIATPEIIPSPAWGDLERLNKERDLVGIYLSAHPLDEYAVILENVCNVHMAELADLTPLQNRDLTMGGIVSAVREGYTKTGKPYGIAKVEDYSGSAEFAFFGNEWVEKKNFFMTGMFLFMRGKCQPKQWRQEEWEVKISTIELLPEVKEKIIEKLTVSAPLSALDEELITEFSALIKAHPGNAELYFHVMDEDGQMYVNLMSRTMKISVQKEIMTYLKSQPQLSYKIN
;
A
#
# COMPACT_ATOMS: atom_id res chain seq x y z
N VAL A 1 -24.73 -12.89 -15.48
CA VAL A 1 -25.58 -13.93 -14.87
C VAL A 1 -26.53 -14.59 -15.87
N GLU A 2 -26.92 -13.91 -16.92
CA GLU A 2 -27.86 -14.44 -17.96
C GLU A 2 -27.28 -15.59 -18.80
N ARG A 3 -25.94 -15.65 -18.93
CA ARG A 3 -25.21 -16.58 -19.82
C ARG A 3 -24.32 -17.57 -19.09
N VAL A 4 -24.06 -17.36 -17.80
CA VAL A 4 -23.17 -18.22 -17.02
C VAL A 4 -23.96 -19.29 -16.28
N ASN A 5 -23.33 -20.45 -16.03
CA ASN A 5 -23.92 -21.47 -15.18
C ASN A 5 -23.87 -21.01 -13.71
N LEU A 6 -25.01 -20.66 -13.13
CA LEU A 6 -25.11 -20.14 -11.77
C LEU A 6 -24.88 -21.20 -10.67
N SER A 7 -24.87 -22.49 -11.02
CA SER A 7 -24.41 -23.54 -10.09
C SER A 7 -22.88 -23.51 -9.92
N ALA A 8 -22.15 -23.17 -10.99
CA ALA A 8 -20.70 -23.00 -10.96
C ALA A 8 -20.28 -21.58 -10.54
N CYS A 9 -20.95 -20.56 -11.06
CA CYS A 9 -20.74 -19.15 -10.70
C CYS A 9 -21.80 -18.68 -9.70
N ASN A 10 -21.73 -19.18 -8.49
CA ASN A 10 -22.70 -18.89 -7.44
C ASN A 10 -22.47 -17.51 -6.80
N ARG A 11 -23.34 -17.12 -5.85
CA ARG A 11 -23.26 -15.86 -5.11
C ARG A 11 -21.84 -15.62 -4.57
N LYS A 12 -21.25 -16.59 -3.85
CA LYS A 12 -19.93 -16.44 -3.23
C LYS A 12 -18.83 -16.16 -4.26
N ASN A 13 -18.92 -16.79 -5.44
CA ASN A 13 -17.94 -16.56 -6.50
C ASN A 13 -18.07 -15.14 -7.08
N ILE A 14 -19.29 -14.61 -7.23
CA ILE A 14 -19.51 -13.23 -7.69
C ILE A 14 -19.00 -12.22 -6.64
N GLU A 15 -19.29 -12.45 -5.36
CA GLU A 15 -18.76 -11.64 -4.25
C GLU A 15 -17.22 -11.63 -4.23
N ASN A 16 -16.61 -12.81 -4.38
CA ASN A 16 -15.16 -12.92 -4.43
C ASN A 16 -14.56 -12.19 -5.64
N LEU A 17 -15.18 -12.30 -6.81
CA LEU A 17 -14.76 -11.56 -8.00
C LEU A 17 -14.89 -10.05 -7.83
N ALA A 18 -15.95 -9.57 -7.17
CA ALA A 18 -16.12 -8.16 -6.85
C ALA A 18 -15.03 -7.67 -5.89
N LEU A 19 -14.73 -8.42 -4.82
CA LEU A 19 -13.66 -8.10 -3.88
C LEU A 19 -12.28 -8.07 -4.56
N ALA A 20 -12.03 -8.98 -5.50
CA ALA A 20 -10.78 -9.02 -6.27
C ALA A 20 -10.67 -7.94 -7.36
N GLY A 21 -11.71 -7.11 -7.56
CA GLY A 21 -11.69 -6.05 -8.57
C GLY A 21 -11.98 -6.52 -10.00
N ALA A 22 -12.49 -7.74 -10.20
CA ALA A 22 -12.75 -8.28 -11.52
C ALA A 22 -13.83 -7.49 -12.31
N PHE A 23 -14.59 -6.63 -11.64
CA PHE A 23 -15.64 -5.81 -12.22
C PHE A 23 -15.30 -4.31 -12.30
N ASP A 24 -14.07 -3.91 -11.94
CA ASP A 24 -13.66 -2.50 -11.90
C ASP A 24 -13.67 -1.81 -13.28
N SER A 25 -13.62 -2.60 -14.37
CA SER A 25 -13.75 -2.08 -15.74
C SER A 25 -15.17 -1.66 -16.12
N PHE A 26 -16.18 -2.05 -15.36
CA PHE A 26 -17.57 -1.65 -15.63
C PHE A 26 -17.83 -0.24 -15.08
N THR A 27 -18.32 0.65 -15.93
CA THR A 27 -18.71 1.99 -15.52
C THR A 27 -20.03 1.95 -14.74
N GLY A 28 -20.13 2.72 -13.67
CA GLY A 28 -21.37 2.90 -12.90
C GLY A 28 -21.61 1.89 -11.77
N ILE A 29 -20.67 0.98 -11.51
CA ILE A 29 -20.71 0.09 -10.35
C ILE A 29 -19.34 0.05 -9.68
N LYS A 30 -19.32 0.08 -8.35
CA LYS A 30 -18.12 -0.05 -7.52
C LYS A 30 -18.13 -1.40 -6.79
N ARG A 31 -16.97 -1.83 -6.28
CA ARG A 31 -16.85 -3.10 -5.53
C ARG A 31 -17.81 -3.16 -4.35
N GLU A 32 -17.94 -2.06 -3.60
CA GLU A 32 -18.81 -1.94 -2.44
C GLU A 32 -20.29 -2.06 -2.74
N ASP A 33 -20.73 -1.67 -3.94
CA ASP A 33 -22.15 -1.71 -4.34
C ASP A 33 -22.70 -3.15 -4.37
N PHE A 34 -21.82 -4.16 -4.58
CA PHE A 34 -22.21 -5.57 -4.56
C PHE A 34 -22.69 -6.06 -3.19
N PHE A 35 -22.30 -5.36 -2.11
CA PHE A 35 -22.52 -5.77 -0.72
C PHE A 35 -23.59 -4.94 0.00
N VAL A 36 -24.08 -3.87 -0.63
CA VAL A 36 -25.16 -3.04 -0.06
C VAL A 36 -26.46 -3.81 -0.05
N LYS A 37 -27.17 -3.71 1.08
CA LYS A 37 -28.48 -4.31 1.25
C LYS A 37 -29.59 -3.34 0.82
N ASN A 38 -30.56 -3.86 0.10
CA ASN A 38 -31.77 -3.13 -0.27
C ASN A 38 -32.80 -3.07 0.89
N ALA A 39 -33.95 -2.47 0.67
CA ALA A 39 -35.02 -2.37 1.66
C ALA A 39 -35.60 -3.74 2.13
N LYS A 40 -35.26 -4.84 1.44
CA LYS A 40 -35.64 -6.21 1.78
C LYS A 40 -34.50 -6.98 2.47
N ASP A 41 -33.44 -6.28 2.89
CA ASP A 41 -32.24 -6.87 3.51
C ASP A 41 -31.43 -7.82 2.60
N GLU A 42 -31.59 -7.69 1.25
CA GLU A 42 -30.88 -8.49 0.26
C GLU A 42 -29.75 -7.67 -0.36
N THR A 43 -28.57 -8.28 -0.53
CA THR A 43 -27.45 -7.66 -1.25
C THR A 43 -27.69 -7.62 -2.75
N PHE A 44 -27.03 -6.70 -3.47
CA PHE A 44 -27.10 -6.65 -4.93
C PHE A 44 -26.71 -7.99 -5.55
N THR A 45 -25.71 -8.70 -5.00
CA THR A 45 -25.30 -10.03 -5.48
C THR A 45 -26.42 -11.06 -5.37
N GLU A 46 -27.19 -11.05 -4.27
CA GLU A 46 -28.36 -11.95 -4.10
C GLU A 46 -29.47 -11.66 -5.12
N VAL A 47 -29.77 -10.37 -5.32
CA VAL A 47 -30.74 -9.94 -6.32
C VAL A 47 -30.29 -10.33 -7.72
N LEU A 48 -28.99 -10.16 -8.03
CA LEU A 48 -28.41 -10.49 -9.33
C LEU A 48 -28.49 -11.99 -9.65
N VAL A 49 -28.19 -12.85 -8.67
CA VAL A 49 -28.27 -14.31 -8.84
C VAL A 49 -29.72 -14.75 -9.03
N ARG A 50 -30.65 -14.20 -8.24
CA ARG A 50 -32.09 -14.48 -8.40
C ARG A 50 -32.60 -14.05 -9.75
N TYR A 51 -32.24 -12.86 -10.22
CA TYR A 51 -32.54 -12.38 -11.58
C TYR A 51 -32.04 -13.35 -12.65
N GLY A 52 -30.76 -13.73 -12.57
CA GLY A 52 -30.14 -14.63 -13.54
C GLY A 52 -30.83 -16.01 -13.61
N ASN A 53 -31.17 -16.59 -12.46
CA ASN A 53 -31.92 -17.86 -12.41
C ASN A 53 -33.28 -17.72 -13.07
N LYS A 54 -34.03 -16.67 -12.74
CA LYS A 54 -35.33 -16.41 -13.34
C LYS A 54 -35.23 -16.21 -14.84
N TYR A 55 -34.29 -15.38 -15.30
CA TYR A 55 -34.05 -15.12 -16.72
C TYR A 55 -33.73 -16.40 -17.49
N GLN A 56 -32.88 -17.28 -16.97
CA GLN A 56 -32.52 -18.54 -17.61
C GLN A 56 -33.70 -19.52 -17.66
N MET A 57 -34.50 -19.59 -16.59
CA MET A 57 -35.73 -20.43 -16.55
C MET A 57 -36.76 -19.96 -17.57
N ASP A 58 -37.03 -18.66 -17.61
CA ASP A 58 -38.04 -18.10 -18.53
C ASP A 58 -37.58 -18.24 -19.98
N LYS A 59 -36.27 -18.06 -20.25
CA LYS A 59 -35.71 -18.30 -21.59
C LYS A 59 -35.81 -19.77 -22.02
N ALA A 60 -35.55 -20.70 -21.11
CA ALA A 60 -35.69 -22.13 -21.39
C ALA A 60 -37.15 -22.52 -21.60
N ALA A 61 -38.09 -21.95 -20.84
CA ALA A 61 -39.53 -22.16 -21.02
C ALA A 61 -40.01 -21.60 -22.37
N ALA A 62 -39.58 -20.42 -22.78
CA ALA A 62 -39.86 -19.83 -24.07
C ALA A 62 -39.36 -20.68 -25.25
N ALA A 63 -38.14 -21.25 -25.12
CA ALA A 63 -37.57 -22.14 -26.15
C ALA A 63 -38.32 -23.48 -26.29
N ASN A 64 -39.00 -23.95 -25.25
CA ASN A 64 -39.77 -25.20 -25.25
C ASN A 64 -41.26 -24.99 -25.56
N SER A 65 -41.71 -23.76 -25.77
CA SER A 65 -43.10 -23.46 -26.11
C SER A 65 -43.35 -23.74 -27.60
N LEU A 66 -44.30 -24.64 -27.89
CA LEU A 66 -44.70 -25.00 -29.24
C LEU A 66 -45.46 -23.86 -30.00
N PHE A 67 -45.91 -22.85 -29.30
CA PHE A 67 -46.54 -21.65 -29.86
C PHE A 67 -45.55 -20.48 -29.73
N GLY A 68 -44.56 -20.44 -30.62
CA GLY A 68 -43.50 -19.41 -30.64
C GLY A 68 -44.09 -18.00 -30.83
N GLY A 69 -44.54 -17.41 -29.76
CA GLY A 69 -44.65 -15.95 -29.65
C GLY A 69 -43.30 -15.38 -29.28
N GLU A 70 -42.91 -14.27 -29.88
CA GLU A 70 -41.79 -13.43 -29.49
C GLU A 70 -42.03 -12.84 -28.06
N ASN A 71 -42.16 -13.72 -27.07
CA ASN A 71 -42.17 -13.27 -25.69
C ASN A 71 -40.75 -12.96 -25.29
N GLN A 72 -40.31 -11.72 -25.55
CA GLN A 72 -39.16 -11.13 -24.84
C GLN A 72 -39.45 -11.33 -23.36
N VAL A 73 -38.51 -11.99 -22.70
CA VAL A 73 -38.53 -12.16 -21.23
C VAL A 73 -38.30 -10.77 -20.63
N ASP A 74 -39.39 -10.06 -20.35
CA ASP A 74 -39.38 -8.73 -19.76
C ASP A 74 -39.24 -8.87 -18.24
N ILE A 75 -37.98 -9.12 -17.79
CA ILE A 75 -37.65 -9.09 -16.38
C ILE A 75 -36.86 -7.81 -16.12
N ALA A 76 -37.36 -6.96 -15.23
CA ALA A 76 -36.69 -5.77 -14.81
C ALA A 76 -35.24 -6.09 -14.33
N THR A 77 -34.26 -5.42 -14.92
CA THR A 77 -32.86 -5.56 -14.52
C THR A 77 -32.66 -5.07 -13.10
N PRO A 78 -31.81 -5.75 -12.29
CA PRO A 78 -31.52 -5.30 -10.93
C PRO A 78 -30.94 -3.88 -10.92
N GLU A 79 -31.48 -3.03 -10.06
CA GLU A 79 -30.95 -1.70 -9.83
C GLU A 79 -29.76 -1.73 -8.87
N ILE A 80 -28.73 -0.95 -9.20
CA ILE A 80 -27.55 -0.77 -8.35
C ILE A 80 -27.87 0.32 -7.32
N ILE A 81 -27.71 0.00 -6.04
CA ILE A 81 -27.82 0.97 -4.96
C ILE A 81 -26.42 1.47 -4.65
N PRO A 82 -26.10 2.76 -4.89
CA PRO A 82 -24.78 3.31 -4.62
C PRO A 82 -24.43 3.22 -3.13
N SER A 83 -23.21 2.76 -2.86
CA SER A 83 -22.63 2.67 -1.52
C SER A 83 -21.66 3.81 -1.25
N PRO A 84 -21.46 4.20 0.03
CA PRO A 84 -20.26 4.95 0.40
C PRO A 84 -19.01 4.18 -0.03
N ALA A 85 -18.04 4.87 -0.61
CA ALA A 85 -16.80 4.25 -1.03
C ALA A 85 -16.05 3.67 0.18
N TRP A 86 -15.50 2.47 0.02
CA TRP A 86 -14.52 1.97 0.99
C TRP A 86 -13.27 2.84 0.99
N GLY A 87 -12.63 3.00 2.16
CA GLY A 87 -11.29 3.57 2.21
C GLY A 87 -10.29 2.71 1.44
N ASP A 88 -9.24 3.33 0.91
CA ASP A 88 -8.25 2.61 0.08
C ASP A 88 -7.64 1.42 0.82
N LEU A 89 -7.27 1.60 2.10
CA LEU A 89 -6.71 0.51 2.90
C LEU A 89 -7.73 -0.63 3.13
N GLU A 90 -9.01 -0.31 3.34
CA GLU A 90 -10.06 -1.32 3.49
C GLU A 90 -10.22 -2.13 2.21
N ARG A 91 -10.25 -1.47 1.06
CA ARG A 91 -10.34 -2.11 -0.25
C ARG A 91 -9.17 -3.04 -0.51
N LEU A 92 -7.94 -2.56 -0.26
CA LEU A 92 -6.72 -3.34 -0.42
C LEU A 92 -6.66 -4.55 0.53
N ASN A 93 -7.10 -4.39 1.78
CA ASN A 93 -7.16 -5.50 2.72
C ASN A 93 -8.16 -6.59 2.30
N LYS A 94 -9.36 -6.20 1.82
CA LYS A 94 -10.36 -7.16 1.30
C LYS A 94 -9.82 -7.94 0.09
N GLU A 95 -9.08 -7.27 -0.79
CA GLU A 95 -8.41 -7.87 -1.94
C GLU A 95 -7.34 -8.88 -1.49
N ARG A 96 -6.44 -8.47 -0.58
CA ARG A 96 -5.39 -9.34 -0.01
C ARG A 96 -5.97 -10.55 0.73
N ASP A 97 -6.98 -10.34 1.55
CA ASP A 97 -7.59 -11.42 2.35
C ASP A 97 -8.22 -12.51 1.47
N LEU A 98 -8.64 -12.14 0.27
CA LEU A 98 -9.19 -13.07 -0.71
C LEU A 98 -8.12 -13.73 -1.60
N VAL A 99 -7.19 -12.94 -2.13
CA VAL A 99 -6.22 -13.37 -3.15
C VAL A 99 -4.89 -13.80 -2.53
N GLY A 100 -4.60 -13.32 -1.32
CA GLY A 100 -3.35 -13.56 -0.59
C GLY A 100 -2.28 -12.50 -0.83
N ILE A 101 -2.45 -11.61 -1.80
CA ILE A 101 -1.55 -10.51 -2.14
C ILE A 101 -2.34 -9.23 -2.46
N TYR A 102 -1.69 -8.09 -2.40
CA TYR A 102 -2.22 -6.83 -2.91
C TYR A 102 -2.06 -6.79 -4.45
N LEU A 103 -3.13 -6.63 -5.20
CA LEU A 103 -3.11 -6.59 -6.67
C LEU A 103 -3.17 -5.16 -7.23
N SER A 104 -4.09 -4.34 -6.69
CA SER A 104 -4.36 -3.00 -7.25
C SER A 104 -3.27 -1.99 -6.91
N ALA A 105 -2.81 -1.97 -5.67
CA ALA A 105 -1.76 -1.11 -5.14
C ALA A 105 -1.28 -1.67 -3.80
N HIS A 106 -0.08 -1.29 -3.36
CA HIS A 106 0.39 -1.65 -2.03
C HIS A 106 0.10 -0.51 -1.03
N PRO A 107 -0.38 -0.81 0.20
CA PRO A 107 -0.67 0.24 1.19
C PRO A 107 0.50 1.17 1.49
N LEU A 108 1.72 0.69 1.33
CA LEU A 108 2.95 1.45 1.57
C LEU A 108 3.42 2.30 0.36
N ASP A 109 2.70 2.30 -0.77
CA ASP A 109 3.13 3.02 -1.98
C ASP A 109 3.29 4.52 -1.76
N GLU A 110 2.49 5.09 -0.86
CA GLU A 110 2.63 6.49 -0.45
C GLU A 110 3.93 6.79 0.30
N TYR A 111 4.52 5.77 0.94
CA TYR A 111 5.75 5.85 1.74
C TYR A 111 6.96 5.21 1.06
N ALA A 112 6.82 4.79 -0.20
CA ALA A 112 7.87 4.09 -0.94
C ALA A 112 9.21 4.82 -0.92
N VAL A 113 9.19 6.15 -1.08
CA VAL A 113 10.40 6.99 -1.05
C VAL A 113 11.15 6.86 0.28
N ILE A 114 10.44 6.86 1.41
CA ILE A 114 11.05 6.71 2.75
C ILE A 114 11.61 5.31 2.90
N LEU A 115 10.83 4.30 2.53
CA LEU A 115 11.23 2.90 2.66
C LEU A 115 12.46 2.57 1.82
N GLU A 116 12.57 3.13 0.61
CA GLU A 116 13.68 2.87 -0.31
C GLU A 116 14.94 3.68 -0.01
N ASN A 117 14.80 4.91 0.54
CA ASN A 117 15.94 5.85 0.61
C ASN A 117 16.34 6.24 2.04
N VAL A 118 15.50 6.01 3.02
CA VAL A 118 15.77 6.37 4.44
C VAL A 118 15.89 5.12 5.31
N CYS A 119 15.09 4.08 5.03
CA CYS A 119 15.25 2.80 5.72
C CYS A 119 16.52 2.09 5.23
N ASN A 120 17.25 1.48 6.16
CA ASN A 120 18.51 0.78 5.87
C ASN A 120 18.40 -0.74 6.04
N VAL A 121 17.20 -1.23 6.39
CA VAL A 121 16.88 -2.66 6.51
C VAL A 121 15.43 -2.89 6.15
N HIS A 122 15.17 -4.00 5.46
CA HIS A 122 13.83 -4.47 5.12
C HIS A 122 13.37 -5.59 6.06
N MET A 123 12.04 -5.78 6.16
CA MET A 123 11.46 -6.76 7.11
C MET A 123 11.94 -8.19 6.87
N ALA A 124 12.11 -8.60 5.60
CA ALA A 124 12.61 -9.95 5.29
C ALA A 124 14.06 -10.18 5.77
N GLU A 125 14.89 -9.14 5.81
CA GLU A 125 16.28 -9.24 6.25
C GLU A 125 16.42 -9.51 7.76
N LEU A 126 15.38 -9.19 8.54
CA LEU A 126 15.32 -9.45 9.98
C LEU A 126 15.20 -10.95 10.33
N ALA A 127 14.99 -11.82 9.34
CA ALA A 127 15.00 -13.26 9.54
C ALA A 127 16.42 -13.79 9.84
N ASP A 128 17.47 -13.12 9.33
CA ASP A 128 18.87 -13.41 9.65
C ASP A 128 19.55 -12.15 10.15
N LEU A 129 19.80 -12.09 11.45
CA LEU A 129 20.45 -10.95 12.11
C LEU A 129 21.99 -10.96 11.99
N THR A 130 22.58 -11.99 11.41
CA THR A 130 24.05 -12.12 11.28
C THR A 130 24.69 -10.92 10.57
N PRO A 131 24.19 -10.43 9.41
CA PRO A 131 24.76 -9.28 8.71
C PRO A 131 24.43 -7.94 9.37
N LEU A 132 23.51 -7.93 10.34
CA LEU A 132 22.99 -6.72 10.98
C LEU A 132 23.60 -6.45 12.36
N GLN A 133 24.45 -7.32 12.85
CA GLN A 133 25.03 -7.26 14.20
C GLN A 133 25.70 -5.91 14.49
N ASN A 134 25.37 -5.33 15.66
CA ASN A 134 25.83 -4.04 16.15
C ASN A 134 25.43 -2.81 15.29
N ARG A 135 24.62 -2.97 14.26
CA ARG A 135 24.18 -1.87 13.41
C ARG A 135 22.97 -1.16 14.01
N ASP A 136 22.93 0.15 13.80
CA ASP A 136 21.73 0.94 13.99
C ASP A 136 20.82 0.71 12.78
N LEU A 137 19.55 0.41 13.06
CA LEU A 137 18.56 0.01 12.06
C LEU A 137 17.45 1.06 11.97
N THR A 138 17.09 1.38 10.74
CA THR A 138 15.90 2.16 10.41
C THR A 138 15.02 1.34 9.48
N MET A 139 13.77 1.21 9.82
CA MET A 139 12.82 0.36 9.10
C MET A 139 11.42 0.97 9.11
N GLY A 140 10.61 0.64 8.12
CA GLY A 140 9.23 1.08 8.04
C GLY A 140 8.32 -0.01 7.53
N GLY A 141 7.05 0.07 7.89
CA GLY A 141 6.07 -0.93 7.46
C GLY A 141 4.67 -0.67 7.98
N ILE A 142 3.75 -1.53 7.62
CA ILE A 142 2.37 -1.55 8.09
C ILE A 142 2.19 -2.65 9.14
N VAL A 143 1.48 -2.35 10.22
CA VAL A 143 1.10 -3.35 11.22
C VAL A 143 0.01 -4.25 10.65
N SER A 144 0.33 -5.52 10.40
CA SER A 144 -0.61 -6.48 9.82
C SER A 144 -1.36 -7.30 10.86
N ALA A 145 -0.74 -7.55 12.03
CA ALA A 145 -1.38 -8.24 13.13
C ALA A 145 -0.77 -7.86 14.48
N VAL A 146 -1.58 -7.95 15.52
CA VAL A 146 -1.14 -7.74 16.90
C VAL A 146 -1.73 -8.82 17.77
N ARG A 147 -0.91 -9.42 18.63
CA ARG A 147 -1.32 -10.36 19.67
C ARG A 147 -0.84 -9.83 21.02
N GLU A 148 -1.73 -9.73 21.96
CA GLU A 148 -1.41 -9.28 23.31
C GLU A 148 -1.91 -10.27 24.36
N GLY A 149 -1.28 -10.23 25.52
CA GLY A 149 -1.64 -11.12 26.63
C GLY A 149 -0.81 -10.87 27.88
N TYR A 150 -0.84 -11.85 28.78
CA TYR A 150 -0.06 -11.82 30.02
C TYR A 150 0.88 -13.02 30.09
N THR A 151 2.10 -12.80 30.54
CA THR A 151 3.05 -13.86 30.83
C THR A 151 2.59 -14.69 32.02
N LYS A 152 3.21 -15.86 32.26
CA LYS A 152 2.95 -16.70 33.46
C LYS A 152 3.20 -15.94 34.75
N THR A 153 3.99 -14.89 34.73
CA THR A 153 4.30 -14.01 35.88
C THR A 153 3.39 -12.80 35.98
N GLY A 154 2.32 -12.72 35.16
CA GLY A 154 1.33 -11.63 35.19
C GLY A 154 1.79 -10.34 34.51
N LYS A 155 2.95 -10.31 33.83
CA LYS A 155 3.41 -9.14 33.08
C LYS A 155 2.71 -9.07 31.72
N PRO A 156 2.21 -7.89 31.29
CA PRO A 156 1.64 -7.73 29.95
C PRO A 156 2.72 -7.91 28.88
N TYR A 157 2.33 -8.41 27.72
CA TYR A 157 3.17 -8.48 26.55
C TYR A 157 2.35 -8.24 25.27
N GLY A 158 3.02 -7.81 24.22
CA GLY A 158 2.46 -7.74 22.89
C GLY A 158 3.47 -8.21 21.85
N ILE A 159 2.97 -8.85 20.83
CA ILE A 159 3.71 -9.26 19.64
C ILE A 159 3.02 -8.61 18.44
N ALA A 160 3.73 -7.70 17.79
CA ALA A 160 3.25 -7.02 16.60
C ALA A 160 3.95 -7.59 15.36
N LYS A 161 3.17 -7.93 14.34
CA LYS A 161 3.66 -8.29 13.03
C LYS A 161 3.62 -7.05 12.15
N VAL A 162 4.76 -6.66 11.62
CA VAL A 162 4.93 -5.53 10.71
C VAL A 162 5.39 -6.05 9.35
N GLU A 163 4.80 -5.53 8.28
CA GLU A 163 5.04 -5.94 6.90
C GLU A 163 5.54 -4.77 6.07
N ASP A 164 6.47 -5.04 5.15
CA ASP A 164 6.87 -4.15 4.07
C ASP A 164 6.77 -4.87 2.71
N TYR A 165 7.34 -4.30 1.64
CA TYR A 165 7.34 -4.94 0.31
C TYR A 165 8.12 -6.27 0.26
N SER A 166 9.08 -6.47 1.15
CA SER A 166 9.97 -7.62 1.15
C SER A 166 9.40 -8.82 1.91
N GLY A 167 8.56 -8.55 2.92
CA GLY A 167 8.03 -9.58 3.80
C GLY A 167 7.54 -9.03 5.13
N SER A 168 7.67 -9.84 6.19
CA SER A 168 7.17 -9.46 7.52
C SER A 168 8.13 -9.87 8.62
N ALA A 169 8.12 -9.12 9.72
CA ALA A 169 8.84 -9.43 10.95
C ALA A 169 7.94 -9.28 12.18
N GLU A 170 8.22 -10.07 13.22
CA GLU A 170 7.51 -9.99 14.50
C GLU A 170 8.38 -9.27 15.54
N PHE A 171 7.81 -8.30 16.22
CA PHE A 171 8.43 -7.55 17.29
C PHE A 171 7.70 -7.83 18.60
N ALA A 172 8.43 -8.35 19.60
CA ALA A 172 7.88 -8.70 20.89
C ALA A 172 8.31 -7.69 21.95
N PHE A 173 7.33 -7.16 22.69
CA PHE A 173 7.53 -6.20 23.77
C PHE A 173 6.94 -6.75 25.06
N PHE A 174 7.61 -6.52 26.19
CA PHE A 174 7.20 -7.09 27.47
C PHE A 174 7.14 -6.04 28.58
N GLY A 175 6.17 -6.22 29.50
CA GLY A 175 6.01 -5.37 30.69
C GLY A 175 5.77 -3.90 30.35
N ASN A 176 6.53 -3.01 30.97
CA ASN A 176 6.37 -1.55 30.77
C ASN A 176 6.62 -1.12 29.33
N GLU A 177 7.55 -1.77 28.64
CA GLU A 177 7.85 -1.45 27.25
C GLU A 177 6.62 -1.67 26.34
N TRP A 178 5.84 -2.73 26.57
CA TRP A 178 4.58 -2.94 25.86
C TRP A 178 3.57 -1.84 26.20
N VAL A 179 3.40 -1.54 27.49
CA VAL A 179 2.42 -0.52 27.93
C VAL A 179 2.68 0.84 27.29
N GLU A 180 3.95 1.23 27.16
CA GLU A 180 4.37 2.50 26.56
C GLU A 180 4.16 2.52 25.04
N LYS A 181 4.43 1.40 24.37
CA LYS A 181 4.45 1.33 22.89
C LYS A 181 3.16 0.82 22.26
N LYS A 182 2.28 0.19 23.00
CA LYS A 182 1.09 -0.51 22.46
C LYS A 182 0.20 0.35 21.56
N ASN A 183 0.13 1.66 21.83
CA ASN A 183 -0.71 2.58 21.05
C ASN A 183 -0.26 2.74 19.59
N PHE A 184 1.01 2.44 19.28
CA PHE A 184 1.52 2.42 17.92
C PHE A 184 1.16 1.13 17.18
N PHE A 185 0.91 0.05 17.92
CA PHE A 185 0.69 -1.27 17.33
C PHE A 185 -0.80 -1.59 17.23
N MET A 186 -1.49 -0.86 16.35
CA MET A 186 -2.85 -1.22 15.91
C MET A 186 -2.79 -1.64 14.43
N THR A 187 -3.51 -2.69 14.08
CA THR A 187 -3.59 -3.19 12.69
C THR A 187 -3.96 -2.06 11.73
N GLY A 188 -3.18 -1.90 10.67
CA GLY A 188 -3.33 -0.83 9.69
C GLY A 188 -2.50 0.43 9.97
N MET A 189 -1.82 0.53 11.11
CA MET A 189 -0.90 1.64 11.38
C MET A 189 0.36 1.53 10.53
N PHE A 190 0.79 2.66 9.98
CA PHE A 190 2.03 2.79 9.23
C PHE A 190 3.13 3.32 10.15
N LEU A 191 4.16 2.51 10.37
CA LEU A 191 5.21 2.79 11.35
C LEU A 191 6.55 3.05 10.68
N PHE A 192 7.29 4.00 11.23
CA PHE A 192 8.72 4.18 11.07
C PHE A 192 9.40 3.87 12.39
N MET A 193 10.33 2.94 12.38
CA MET A 193 10.96 2.43 13.58
C MET A 193 12.49 2.58 13.49
N ARG A 194 13.08 2.96 14.60
CA ARG A 194 14.54 2.94 14.79
C ARG A 194 14.89 1.99 15.90
N GLY A 195 15.98 1.28 15.71
CA GLY A 195 16.45 0.33 16.69
C GLY A 195 17.90 -0.04 16.47
N LYS A 196 18.35 -1.01 17.24
CA LYS A 196 19.71 -1.54 17.14
C LYS A 196 19.68 -3.06 17.17
N CYS A 197 20.46 -3.69 16.32
CA CYS A 197 20.73 -5.11 16.42
C CYS A 197 21.81 -5.33 17.48
N GLN A 198 21.43 -5.97 18.59
CA GLN A 198 22.29 -6.16 19.76
C GLN A 198 22.18 -7.57 20.32
N PRO A 199 23.18 -8.06 21.10
CA PRO A 199 23.07 -9.30 21.82
C PRO A 199 21.93 -9.25 22.85
N LYS A 200 21.20 -10.34 23.02
CA LYS A 200 20.18 -10.45 24.08
C LYS A 200 20.83 -10.37 25.45
N GLN A 201 20.21 -9.67 26.41
CA GLN A 201 20.72 -9.47 27.75
C GLN A 201 21.06 -10.77 28.49
N TRP A 202 20.26 -11.83 28.31
CA TRP A 202 20.38 -13.08 29.04
C TRP A 202 21.04 -14.22 28.25
N ARG A 203 21.30 -14.00 26.96
CA ARG A 203 21.93 -14.95 26.05
C ARG A 203 22.77 -14.19 25.03
N GLN A 204 23.99 -13.86 25.40
CA GLN A 204 24.87 -13.01 24.58
C GLN A 204 25.23 -13.60 23.20
N GLU A 205 25.01 -14.89 23.00
CA GLU A 205 25.17 -15.57 21.71
C GLU A 205 23.99 -15.37 20.76
N GLU A 206 22.82 -14.96 21.30
CA GLU A 206 21.63 -14.69 20.50
C GLU A 206 21.46 -13.19 20.25
N TRP A 207 21.07 -12.84 19.05
CA TRP A 207 20.87 -11.45 18.66
C TRP A 207 19.39 -11.07 18.68
N GLU A 208 19.09 -9.82 18.90
CA GLU A 208 17.75 -9.24 18.85
C GLU A 208 17.78 -7.85 18.23
N VAL A 209 16.66 -7.43 17.67
CA VAL A 209 16.44 -6.04 17.27
C VAL A 209 15.72 -5.32 18.41
N LYS A 210 16.45 -4.42 19.08
CA LYS A 210 15.88 -3.58 20.14
C LYS A 210 15.37 -2.28 19.54
N ILE A 211 14.06 -2.08 19.55
CA ILE A 211 13.41 -0.87 19.05
C ILE A 211 13.52 0.24 20.09
N SER A 212 14.16 1.33 19.71
CA SER A 212 14.33 2.54 20.54
C SER A 212 13.22 3.56 20.30
N THR A 213 12.85 3.81 19.06
CA THR A 213 11.88 4.85 18.68
C THR A 213 10.86 4.30 17.70
N ILE A 214 9.61 4.70 17.87
CA ILE A 214 8.51 4.41 16.96
C ILE A 214 7.81 5.73 16.66
N GLU A 215 7.60 6.01 15.38
CA GLU A 215 6.90 7.19 14.87
C GLU A 215 5.90 6.74 13.81
N LEU A 216 4.87 7.52 13.56
CA LEU A 216 3.92 7.24 12.48
C LEU A 216 4.50 7.73 11.15
N LEU A 217 4.51 6.89 10.11
CA LEU A 217 5.00 7.26 8.78
C LEU A 217 4.35 8.53 8.22
N PRO A 218 3.03 8.78 8.40
CA PRO A 218 2.40 10.05 8.00
C PRO A 218 3.03 11.29 8.64
N GLU A 219 3.46 11.20 9.92
CA GLU A 219 4.06 12.32 10.64
C GLU A 219 5.54 12.53 10.27
N VAL A 220 6.20 11.44 9.93
CA VAL A 220 7.62 11.42 9.55
C VAL A 220 7.81 11.88 8.10
N LYS A 221 6.86 11.57 7.22
CA LYS A 221 6.94 11.83 5.77
C LYS A 221 7.35 13.27 5.42
N GLU A 222 6.82 14.26 6.13
CA GLU A 222 7.11 15.65 5.85
C GLU A 222 8.42 16.17 6.49
N LYS A 223 8.98 15.43 7.46
CA LYS A 223 10.12 15.89 8.29
C LYS A 223 11.41 15.15 7.98
N ILE A 224 11.31 13.88 7.57
CA ILE A 224 12.50 13.01 7.47
C ILE A 224 13.31 13.29 6.21
N ILE A 225 12.65 13.80 5.16
CA ILE A 225 13.31 14.22 3.93
C ILE A 225 13.55 15.71 4.03
N GLU A 226 14.75 16.08 4.50
CA GLU A 226 15.14 17.47 4.66
C GLU A 226 15.73 18.04 3.37
N LYS A 227 16.35 17.19 2.55
CA LYS A 227 17.11 17.61 1.38
C LYS A 227 17.02 16.60 0.25
N LEU A 228 16.84 17.10 -0.96
CA LEU A 228 17.05 16.38 -2.22
C LEU A 228 18.22 17.01 -2.97
N THR A 229 19.24 16.25 -3.27
CA THR A 229 20.36 16.65 -4.14
C THR A 229 20.25 15.90 -5.46
N VAL A 230 20.16 16.61 -6.57
CA VAL A 230 20.17 16.04 -7.92
C VAL A 230 21.55 16.35 -8.54
N SER A 231 22.24 15.32 -8.99
CA SER A 231 23.55 15.45 -9.65
C SER A 231 23.40 15.17 -11.14
N ALA A 232 23.98 16.05 -11.95
CA ALA A 232 23.95 15.98 -13.40
C ALA A 232 25.30 16.43 -14.01
N PRO A 233 25.78 15.82 -15.10
CA PRO A 233 26.83 16.41 -15.90
C PRO A 233 26.28 17.64 -16.63
N LEU A 234 27.14 18.63 -16.86
CA LEU A 234 26.75 19.89 -17.52
C LEU A 234 26.15 19.66 -18.94
N SER A 235 26.65 18.67 -19.65
CA SER A 235 26.18 18.28 -20.98
C SER A 235 24.76 17.68 -20.99
N ALA A 236 24.25 17.23 -19.87
CA ALA A 236 22.90 16.72 -19.75
C ALA A 236 21.84 17.80 -19.44
N LEU A 237 22.26 19.02 -19.16
CA LEU A 237 21.37 20.13 -18.82
C LEU A 237 20.93 20.87 -20.09
N ASP A 238 19.97 20.30 -20.81
CA ASP A 238 19.29 20.93 -21.92
C ASP A 238 18.02 21.71 -21.51
N GLU A 239 17.44 22.48 -22.43
CA GLU A 239 16.24 23.28 -22.17
C GLU A 239 15.01 22.39 -21.87
N GLU A 240 14.93 21.19 -22.45
CA GLU A 240 13.82 20.28 -22.30
C GLU A 240 13.80 19.73 -20.86
N LEU A 241 14.91 19.17 -20.40
CA LEU A 241 15.07 18.65 -19.03
C LEU A 241 14.83 19.74 -17.96
N ILE A 242 15.38 20.95 -18.18
CA ILE A 242 15.20 22.08 -17.27
C ILE A 242 13.72 22.47 -17.18
N THR A 243 13.03 22.52 -18.31
CA THR A 243 11.62 22.90 -18.38
C THR A 243 10.74 21.86 -17.71
N GLU A 244 10.92 20.59 -18.04
CA GLU A 244 10.16 19.47 -17.45
C GLU A 244 10.37 19.38 -15.96
N PHE A 245 11.62 19.38 -15.52
CA PHE A 245 11.94 19.26 -14.10
C PHE A 245 11.46 20.48 -13.30
N SER A 246 11.56 21.69 -13.87
CA SER A 246 11.01 22.91 -13.23
C SER A 246 9.48 22.85 -13.11
N ALA A 247 8.78 22.32 -14.09
CA ALA A 247 7.33 22.12 -14.01
C ALA A 247 6.97 21.11 -12.93
N LEU A 248 7.71 20.01 -12.85
CA LEU A 248 7.51 18.98 -11.85
C LEU A 248 7.74 19.50 -10.41
N ILE A 249 8.81 20.28 -10.19
CA ILE A 249 9.08 20.91 -8.89
C ILE A 249 7.94 21.86 -8.49
N LYS A 250 7.43 22.66 -9.42
CA LYS A 250 6.32 23.59 -9.17
C LYS A 250 5.01 22.88 -8.84
N ALA A 251 4.80 21.70 -9.40
CA ALA A 251 3.62 20.87 -9.14
C ALA A 251 3.65 20.21 -7.73
N HIS A 252 4.84 20.04 -7.16
CA HIS A 252 5.03 19.35 -5.88
C HIS A 252 5.74 20.24 -4.83
N PRO A 253 5.14 21.36 -4.39
CA PRO A 253 5.72 22.20 -3.35
C PRO A 253 5.77 21.45 -2.01
N GLY A 254 6.80 21.70 -1.21
CA GLY A 254 6.99 21.02 0.08
C GLY A 254 8.03 21.68 0.97
N ASN A 255 8.64 20.90 1.88
CA ASN A 255 9.55 21.41 2.90
C ASN A 255 11.03 21.05 2.64
N ALA A 256 11.31 20.05 1.80
CA ALA A 256 12.68 19.62 1.53
C ALA A 256 13.45 20.66 0.70
N GLU A 257 14.68 20.90 1.07
CA GLU A 257 15.59 21.77 0.32
C GLU A 257 16.09 21.07 -0.93
N LEU A 258 16.14 21.82 -2.04
CA LEU A 258 16.56 21.30 -3.34
C LEU A 258 17.95 21.81 -3.70
N TYR A 259 18.85 20.88 -3.94
CA TYR A 259 20.22 21.14 -4.36
C TYR A 259 20.49 20.49 -5.72
N PHE A 260 21.37 21.13 -6.47
CA PHE A 260 21.90 20.61 -7.73
C PHE A 260 23.42 20.52 -7.63
N HIS A 261 23.95 19.37 -7.98
CA HIS A 261 25.38 19.12 -8.08
C HIS A 261 25.70 18.93 -9.57
N VAL A 262 26.23 20.01 -10.20
CA VAL A 262 26.55 20.02 -11.63
C VAL A 262 28.04 19.80 -11.81
N MET A 263 28.39 18.80 -12.62
CA MET A 263 29.79 18.41 -12.88
C MET A 263 30.15 18.69 -14.33
N ASP A 264 31.42 19.04 -14.61
CA ASP A 264 31.95 19.07 -15.95
C ASP A 264 32.09 17.65 -16.56
N GLU A 265 32.36 17.55 -17.87
CA GLU A 265 32.46 16.26 -18.55
C GLU A 265 33.55 15.33 -17.99
N ASP A 266 34.66 15.94 -17.50
CA ASP A 266 35.78 15.20 -16.92
C ASP A 266 35.61 14.91 -15.44
N GLY A 267 34.54 15.42 -14.78
CA GLY A 267 34.25 15.27 -13.35
C GLY A 267 35.25 15.96 -12.42
N GLN A 268 36.12 16.83 -12.96
CA GLN A 268 37.17 17.52 -12.19
C GLN A 268 36.66 18.80 -11.54
N MET A 269 35.67 19.47 -12.16
CA MET A 269 35.05 20.66 -11.59
C MET A 269 33.58 20.41 -11.35
N TYR A 270 33.07 20.97 -10.26
CA TYR A 270 31.65 20.88 -9.93
C TYR A 270 31.15 22.19 -9.29
N VAL A 271 29.86 22.42 -9.44
CA VAL A 271 29.17 23.55 -8.83
C VAL A 271 27.98 23.00 -8.03
N ASN A 272 27.91 23.43 -6.78
CA ASN A 272 26.74 23.17 -5.94
C ASN A 272 25.81 24.38 -5.97
N LEU A 273 24.60 24.18 -6.43
CA LEU A 273 23.54 25.18 -6.48
C LEU A 273 22.45 24.80 -5.49
N MET A 274 21.92 25.76 -4.80
CA MET A 274 20.75 25.60 -3.91
C MET A 274 19.60 26.42 -4.45
N SER A 275 18.43 25.82 -4.55
CA SER A 275 17.20 26.55 -4.86
C SER A 275 16.85 27.48 -3.69
N ARG A 276 16.88 28.79 -3.92
CA ARG A 276 16.56 29.78 -2.88
C ARG A 276 15.05 30.03 -2.69
N THR A 277 14.27 29.73 -3.72
CA THR A 277 12.85 30.13 -3.77
C THR A 277 11.90 28.95 -3.75
N MET A 278 12.37 27.75 -4.10
CA MET A 278 11.53 26.57 -4.20
C MET A 278 12.03 25.48 -3.27
N LYS A 279 11.13 24.99 -2.44
CA LYS A 279 11.27 23.74 -1.67
C LYS A 279 10.33 22.72 -2.26
N ILE A 280 10.64 21.44 -2.09
CA ILE A 280 9.97 20.35 -2.78
C ILE A 280 9.40 19.31 -1.80
N SER A 281 8.27 18.72 -2.16
CA SER A 281 7.77 17.49 -1.54
C SER A 281 8.27 16.30 -2.35
N VAL A 282 9.19 15.51 -1.81
CA VAL A 282 9.79 14.37 -2.53
C VAL A 282 8.79 13.22 -2.57
N GLN A 283 8.03 13.17 -3.66
CA GLN A 283 6.97 12.19 -3.90
C GLN A 283 7.38 11.17 -4.97
N LYS A 284 6.57 10.13 -5.14
CA LYS A 284 6.81 9.03 -6.07
C LYS A 284 7.02 9.51 -7.52
N GLU A 285 6.26 10.51 -7.94
CA GLU A 285 6.33 11.09 -9.28
C GLU A 285 7.70 11.69 -9.57
N ILE A 286 8.25 12.45 -8.62
CA ILE A 286 9.60 13.04 -8.73
C ILE A 286 10.66 11.94 -8.79
N MET A 287 10.53 10.93 -7.95
CA MET A 287 11.48 9.81 -7.94
C MET A 287 11.41 9.00 -9.22
N THR A 288 10.21 8.80 -9.75
CA THR A 288 10.00 8.11 -11.04
C THR A 288 10.65 8.90 -12.18
N TYR A 289 10.44 10.21 -12.20
CA TYR A 289 11.09 11.08 -13.20
C TYR A 289 12.61 11.01 -13.09
N LEU A 290 13.19 11.18 -11.90
CA LEU A 290 14.65 11.10 -11.70
C LEU A 290 15.21 9.73 -12.09
N LYS A 291 14.52 8.63 -11.77
CA LYS A 291 14.90 7.27 -12.17
C LYS A 291 14.79 7.04 -13.68
N SER A 292 13.90 7.76 -14.38
CA SER A 292 13.74 7.65 -15.83
C SER A 292 14.84 8.40 -16.64
N GLN A 293 15.61 9.24 -15.97
CA GLN A 293 16.68 10.04 -16.56
C GLN A 293 18.06 9.41 -16.26
N PRO A 294 18.64 8.60 -17.18
CA PRO A 294 19.87 7.84 -16.92
C PRO A 294 21.09 8.72 -16.60
N GLN A 295 21.06 9.96 -17.09
CA GLN A 295 22.12 10.96 -16.89
C GLN A 295 22.05 11.65 -15.52
N LEU A 296 20.96 11.50 -14.79
CA LEU A 296 20.80 12.08 -13.48
C LEU A 296 21.08 11.04 -12.39
N SER A 297 21.66 11.50 -11.30
CA SER A 297 21.69 10.76 -10.05
C SER A 297 21.14 11.63 -8.92
N TYR A 298 20.66 11.01 -7.85
CA TYR A 298 20.08 11.75 -6.75
C TYR A 298 20.50 11.18 -5.40
N LYS A 299 20.44 12.04 -4.40
CA LYS A 299 20.64 11.67 -3.00
C LYS A 299 19.59 12.37 -2.14
N ILE A 300 18.98 11.62 -1.23
CA ILE A 300 18.05 12.12 -0.22
C ILE A 300 18.83 12.20 1.11
N ASN A 301 18.71 13.36 1.80
CA ASN A 301 19.38 13.73 3.07
C ASN A 301 20.90 13.79 3.02
#